data_6331ec66dfee743a7ad9924da3a76588
#
_entry.id   6331ec66dfee743a7ad9924da3a76588
#
_cell.length_a   1.000
_cell.length_b   1.000
_cell.length_c   1.000
_cell.angle_alpha   90.00
_cell.angle_beta   90.00
_cell.angle_gamma   90.00
#
_symmetry.space_group_name_H-M   'P 1'
#
loop_
_entity.id
_entity.type
_entity.pdbx_description
1 polymer ?
#
loop_
_entity_poly.entity_id
_entity_poly.type
_entity_poly.pdbx_seq_one_letter_code
_entity_poly.pdbx_strand_id
1 'polypeptide(L)'
;MELFANKIEKQIASYQQELIETHYREVDNMYRQIRGWRHDYRNHIQTMKAYAAAGDWDAIQNYLDLLDTDLQTVDTVIKTGNPMTDAILNSKISLAKAKGIEVAADAHIPVQLKSSEIDLCCILGNLFDNAIEASMKLPEDKRLIRVYMDMKNTQLYISFTNFTAGKKMQKEGGLFRSTKGEGHGFGLVRIDAIVERLDGYISRNSEDGAFTTEILLPQE
;
A
#
# COMPACT_ATOMS: atom_id res chain seq x y z
N MET A 1 32.71 -27.38 -9.80
CA MET A 1 31.57 -26.67 -10.44
C MET A 1 30.22 -27.19 -9.97
N GLU A 2 29.97 -28.48 -9.86
CA GLU A 2 28.68 -29.06 -9.35
C GLU A 2 28.29 -28.66 -7.93
N LEU A 3 29.23 -28.54 -7.01
CA LEU A 3 28.95 -28.09 -5.61
C LEU A 3 28.45 -26.63 -5.53
N PHE A 4 28.92 -25.77 -6.43
CA PHE A 4 28.47 -24.38 -6.52
C PHE A 4 27.07 -24.28 -7.14
N ALA A 5 26.80 -25.05 -8.19
CA ALA A 5 25.48 -25.10 -8.81
C ALA A 5 24.39 -25.59 -7.82
N ASN A 6 24.69 -26.66 -7.09
CA ASN A 6 23.80 -27.23 -6.07
C ASN A 6 23.52 -26.28 -4.89
N LYS A 7 24.49 -25.43 -4.54
CA LYS A 7 24.31 -24.39 -3.50
C LYS A 7 23.43 -23.25 -3.99
N ILE A 8 23.58 -22.84 -5.23
CA ILE A 8 22.75 -21.81 -5.86
C ILE A 8 21.32 -22.29 -6.03
N GLU A 9 21.11 -23.52 -6.52
CA GLU A 9 19.77 -24.12 -6.65
C GLU A 9 19.05 -24.22 -5.30
N LYS A 10 19.73 -24.64 -4.23
CA LYS A 10 19.15 -24.66 -2.88
C LYS A 10 18.81 -23.27 -2.36
N GLN A 11 19.63 -22.26 -2.64
CA GLN A 11 19.33 -20.88 -2.28
C GLN A 11 18.13 -20.33 -3.05
N ILE A 12 18.03 -20.61 -4.34
CA ILE A 12 16.88 -20.20 -5.16
C ILE A 12 15.61 -20.89 -4.67
N ALA A 13 15.63 -22.20 -4.39
CA ALA A 13 14.47 -22.92 -3.88
C ALA A 13 14.02 -22.41 -2.50
N SER A 14 14.95 -22.17 -1.58
CA SER A 14 14.65 -21.57 -0.26
C SER A 14 14.05 -20.17 -0.40
N TYR A 15 14.57 -19.38 -1.32
CA TYR A 15 14.07 -18.04 -1.61
C TYR A 15 12.66 -18.04 -2.19
N GLN A 16 12.39 -18.97 -3.13
CA GLN A 16 11.05 -19.15 -3.70
C GLN A 16 10.04 -19.58 -2.64
N GLN A 17 10.42 -20.47 -1.74
CA GLN A 17 9.55 -20.96 -0.67
C GLN A 17 9.22 -19.85 0.34
N GLU A 18 10.19 -19.03 0.73
CA GLU A 18 10.00 -17.89 1.61
C GLU A 18 9.11 -16.80 0.97
N LEU A 19 9.26 -16.58 -0.34
CA LEU A 19 8.41 -15.68 -1.11
C LEU A 19 6.94 -16.16 -1.11
N ILE A 20 6.73 -17.46 -1.33
CA ILE A 20 5.40 -18.08 -1.31
C ILE A 20 4.77 -17.98 0.08
N GLU A 21 5.51 -18.28 1.15
CA GLU A 21 5.01 -18.19 2.52
C GLU A 21 4.65 -16.74 2.92
N THR A 22 5.47 -15.79 2.51
CA THR A 22 5.19 -14.36 2.75
C THR A 22 3.93 -13.93 2.02
N HIS A 23 3.79 -14.35 0.75
CA HIS A 23 2.58 -14.11 -0.03
C HIS A 23 1.33 -14.70 0.64
N TYR A 24 1.42 -15.92 1.13
CA TYR A 24 0.31 -16.58 1.83
C TYR A 24 -0.12 -15.82 3.09
N ARG A 25 0.85 -15.36 3.89
CA ARG A 25 0.59 -14.60 5.13
C ARG A 25 -0.10 -13.25 4.83
N GLU A 26 0.30 -12.57 3.77
CA GLU A 26 -0.29 -11.27 3.42
C GLU A 26 -1.69 -11.43 2.86
N VAL A 27 -1.92 -12.44 2.01
CA VAL A 27 -3.27 -12.78 1.53
C VAL A 27 -4.16 -13.17 2.71
N ASP A 28 -3.67 -13.98 3.66
CA ASP A 28 -4.43 -14.35 4.87
C ASP A 28 -4.74 -13.14 5.75
N ASN A 29 -3.79 -12.23 5.94
CA ASN A 29 -4.01 -10.99 6.67
C ASN A 29 -5.05 -10.10 5.98
N MET A 30 -5.02 -9.98 4.66
CA MET A 30 -6.01 -9.24 3.90
C MET A 30 -7.40 -9.89 4.00
N TYR A 31 -7.49 -11.23 3.90
CA TYR A 31 -8.75 -11.95 4.12
C TYR A 31 -9.29 -11.77 5.55
N ARG A 32 -8.43 -11.68 6.56
CA ARG A 32 -8.84 -11.39 7.94
C ARG A 32 -9.39 -9.97 8.08
N GLN A 33 -8.74 -8.98 7.47
CA GLN A 33 -9.21 -7.60 7.46
C GLN A 33 -10.56 -7.47 6.76
N ILE A 34 -10.74 -8.07 5.57
CA ILE A 34 -12.00 -8.08 4.84
C ILE A 34 -13.11 -8.79 5.64
N ARG A 35 -12.77 -9.90 6.34
CA ARG A 35 -13.73 -10.58 7.23
C ARG A 35 -14.12 -9.71 8.43
N GLY A 36 -13.18 -9.00 9.03
CA GLY A 36 -13.43 -8.03 10.09
C GLY A 36 -14.38 -6.93 9.61
N TRP A 37 -14.07 -6.27 8.51
CA TRP A 37 -14.93 -5.27 7.89
C TRP A 37 -16.34 -5.78 7.61
N ARG A 38 -16.45 -6.96 7.01
CA ARG A 38 -17.76 -7.54 6.70
C ARG A 38 -18.58 -7.87 7.95
N HIS A 39 -17.91 -8.26 9.03
CA HIS A 39 -18.53 -8.48 10.34
C HIS A 39 -19.04 -7.15 10.92
N ASP A 40 -18.24 -6.11 10.91
CA ASP A 40 -18.59 -4.80 11.45
C ASP A 40 -19.72 -4.14 10.65
N TYR A 41 -19.67 -4.19 9.31
CA TYR A 41 -20.79 -3.75 8.48
C TYR A 41 -22.08 -4.48 8.78
N ARG A 42 -22.00 -5.80 9.01
CA ARG A 42 -23.18 -6.59 9.38
C ARG A 42 -23.76 -6.17 10.72
N ASN A 43 -22.90 -5.87 11.70
CA ASN A 43 -23.32 -5.39 13.00
C ASN A 43 -24.00 -4.02 12.89
N HIS A 44 -23.44 -3.09 12.12
CA HIS A 44 -24.06 -1.79 11.87
C HIS A 44 -25.44 -1.92 11.23
N ILE A 45 -25.55 -2.77 10.19
CA ILE A 45 -26.86 -3.04 9.53
C ILE A 45 -27.85 -3.68 10.51
N GLN A 46 -27.41 -4.61 11.37
CA GLN A 46 -28.30 -5.23 12.36
C GLN A 46 -28.79 -4.25 13.41
N THR A 47 -27.92 -3.36 13.88
CA THR A 47 -28.28 -2.30 14.83
C THR A 47 -29.31 -1.35 14.22
N MET A 48 -29.07 -0.89 12.99
CA MET A 48 -30.06 -0.04 12.29
C MET A 48 -31.40 -0.75 12.07
N LYS A 49 -31.40 -2.05 11.73
CA LYS A 49 -32.62 -2.83 11.59
C LYS A 49 -33.38 -2.98 12.92
N ALA A 50 -32.67 -3.13 14.04
CA ALA A 50 -33.28 -3.22 15.36
C ALA A 50 -34.00 -1.91 15.74
N TYR A 51 -33.34 -0.76 15.53
CA TYR A 51 -33.96 0.54 15.75
C TYR A 51 -35.16 0.78 14.83
N ALA A 52 -35.05 0.40 13.54
CA ALA A 52 -36.15 0.50 12.60
C ALA A 52 -37.36 -0.36 13.00
N ALA A 53 -37.11 -1.60 13.48
CA ALA A 53 -38.16 -2.48 13.96
C ALA A 53 -38.85 -1.95 15.24
N ALA A 54 -38.13 -1.20 16.06
CA ALA A 54 -38.67 -0.51 17.24
C ALA A 54 -39.39 0.80 16.91
N GLY A 55 -39.32 1.27 15.64
CA GLY A 55 -39.86 2.57 15.23
C GLY A 55 -39.10 3.77 15.79
N ASP A 56 -37.89 3.55 16.30
CA ASP A 56 -37.04 4.57 16.93
C ASP A 56 -36.18 5.28 15.88
N TRP A 57 -36.79 6.23 15.20
CA TRP A 57 -36.13 7.00 14.13
C TRP A 57 -35.04 7.91 14.64
N ASP A 58 -35.19 8.43 15.86
CA ASP A 58 -34.20 9.29 16.50
C ASP A 58 -32.92 8.49 16.83
N ALA A 59 -33.07 7.25 17.31
CA ALA A 59 -31.95 6.36 17.54
C ALA A 59 -31.22 6.00 16.25
N ILE A 60 -31.93 5.79 15.13
CA ILE A 60 -31.31 5.57 13.82
C ILE A 60 -30.49 6.78 13.41
N GLN A 61 -31.07 7.98 13.52
CA GLN A 61 -30.40 9.20 13.10
C GLN A 61 -29.14 9.47 13.94
N ASN A 62 -29.25 9.35 15.26
CA ASN A 62 -28.11 9.47 16.15
C ASN A 62 -27.02 8.42 15.86
N TYR A 63 -27.42 7.21 15.51
CA TYR A 63 -26.47 6.15 15.18
C TYR A 63 -25.77 6.40 13.83
N LEU A 64 -26.48 6.91 12.84
CA LEU A 64 -25.91 7.33 11.56
C LEU A 64 -24.95 8.51 11.74
N ASP A 65 -25.31 9.50 12.58
CA ASP A 65 -24.43 10.62 12.91
C ASP A 65 -23.16 10.18 13.65
N LEU A 66 -23.27 9.16 14.52
CA LEU A 66 -22.12 8.54 15.18
C LEU A 66 -21.21 7.86 14.15
N LEU A 67 -21.77 7.07 13.22
CA LEU A 67 -21.02 6.43 12.15
C LEU A 67 -20.37 7.46 11.20
N ASP A 68 -21.08 8.53 10.89
CA ASP A 68 -20.54 9.62 10.07
C ASP A 68 -19.39 10.34 10.79
N THR A 69 -19.49 10.54 12.10
CA THR A 69 -18.41 11.08 12.92
C THR A 69 -17.21 10.14 12.97
N ASP A 70 -17.42 8.85 13.14
CA ASP A 70 -16.35 7.85 13.08
C ASP A 70 -15.68 7.78 11.70
N LEU A 71 -16.46 7.96 10.64
CA LEU A 71 -15.95 8.08 9.26
C LEU A 71 -15.24 9.42 9.01
N GLN A 72 -15.67 10.50 9.66
CA GLN A 72 -15.04 11.83 9.56
C GLN A 72 -13.77 11.95 10.41
N THR A 73 -13.64 11.17 11.49
CA THR A 73 -12.37 11.06 12.24
C THR A 73 -11.31 10.29 11.46
N VAL A 74 -11.71 9.42 10.53
CA VAL A 74 -10.86 9.02 9.40
C VAL A 74 -11.05 10.11 8.34
N ASP A 75 -10.29 11.21 8.47
CA ASP A 75 -10.17 12.22 7.40
C ASP A 75 -10.13 11.47 6.07
N THR A 76 -11.22 11.53 5.30
CA THR A 76 -11.25 10.97 3.94
C THR A 76 -10.37 11.87 3.10
N VAL A 77 -9.06 11.66 3.24
CA VAL A 77 -8.03 12.55 2.72
C VAL A 77 -8.04 12.50 1.20
N ILE A 78 -8.45 11.35 0.64
CA ILE A 78 -8.41 11.13 -0.81
C ILE A 78 -9.66 10.41 -1.30
N LYS A 79 -10.20 10.92 -2.41
CA LYS A 79 -11.18 10.25 -3.26
C LYS A 79 -10.60 10.16 -4.66
N THR A 80 -10.04 8.99 -4.99
CA THR A 80 -9.41 8.75 -6.30
C THR A 80 -10.43 8.48 -7.40
N GLY A 81 -11.62 8.01 -7.04
CA GLY A 81 -12.65 7.48 -7.92
C GLY A 81 -12.76 5.95 -7.88
N ASN A 82 -11.76 5.25 -7.34
CA ASN A 82 -11.78 3.79 -7.17
C ASN A 82 -11.90 3.43 -5.69
N PRO A 83 -12.99 2.76 -5.25
CA PRO A 83 -13.25 2.53 -3.83
C PRO A 83 -12.19 1.70 -3.11
N MET A 84 -11.58 0.73 -3.79
CA MET A 84 -10.54 -0.11 -3.19
C MET A 84 -9.24 0.69 -2.98
N THR A 85 -8.86 1.49 -3.97
CA THR A 85 -7.70 2.39 -3.87
C THR A 85 -7.92 3.44 -2.78
N ASP A 86 -9.12 4.00 -2.68
CA ASP A 86 -9.49 4.94 -1.61
C ASP A 86 -9.31 4.30 -0.23
N ALA A 87 -9.80 3.08 -0.05
CA ALA A 87 -9.69 2.36 1.23
C ALA A 87 -8.22 2.16 1.64
N ILE A 88 -7.36 1.75 0.72
CA ILE A 88 -5.94 1.51 0.99
C ILE A 88 -5.20 2.80 1.25
N LEU A 89 -5.35 3.79 0.37
CA LEU A 89 -4.68 5.07 0.53
C LEU A 89 -5.06 5.71 1.86
N ASN A 90 -6.36 5.81 2.17
CA ASN A 90 -6.82 6.42 3.42
C ASN A 90 -6.33 5.65 4.66
N SER A 91 -6.36 4.32 4.65
CA SER A 91 -5.82 3.48 5.73
C SER A 91 -4.32 3.72 5.95
N LYS A 92 -3.52 3.73 4.89
CA LYS A 92 -2.07 3.93 4.98
C LYS A 92 -1.70 5.37 5.33
N ILE A 93 -2.46 6.35 4.84
CA ILE A 93 -2.29 7.77 5.20
C ILE A 93 -2.59 7.98 6.69
N SER A 94 -3.67 7.40 7.20
CA SER A 94 -4.01 7.46 8.63
C SER A 94 -2.88 6.84 9.48
N LEU A 95 -2.34 5.69 9.06
CA LEU A 95 -1.22 5.04 9.74
C LEU A 95 0.05 5.92 9.73
N ALA A 96 0.34 6.59 8.61
CA ALA A 96 1.48 7.50 8.48
C ALA A 96 1.30 8.73 9.39
N LYS A 97 0.11 9.35 9.37
CA LYS A 97 -0.23 10.49 10.24
C LYS A 97 -0.11 10.14 11.73
N ALA A 98 -0.59 8.96 12.15
CA ALA A 98 -0.47 8.47 13.52
C ALA A 98 1.00 8.30 13.97
N LYS A 99 1.94 8.22 13.03
CA LYS A 99 3.40 8.17 13.26
C LYS A 99 4.09 9.53 13.11
N GLY A 100 3.34 10.62 13.05
CA GLY A 100 3.87 11.97 12.85
C GLY A 100 4.49 12.17 11.47
N ILE A 101 3.96 11.50 10.44
CA ILE A 101 4.44 11.64 9.06
C ILE A 101 3.40 12.46 8.28
N GLU A 102 3.82 13.59 7.71
CA GLU A 102 3.01 14.35 6.78
C GLU A 102 2.86 13.58 5.46
N VAL A 103 1.64 13.56 4.91
CA VAL A 103 1.38 12.92 3.61
C VAL A 103 0.69 13.91 2.69
N ALA A 104 1.38 14.27 1.61
CA ALA A 104 0.83 15.04 0.50
C ALA A 104 0.45 14.05 -0.62
N ALA A 105 -0.83 13.85 -0.83
CA ALA A 105 -1.30 12.89 -1.81
C ALA A 105 -2.30 13.53 -2.76
N ASP A 106 -2.11 13.26 -4.05
CA ASP A 106 -2.95 13.67 -5.15
C ASP A 106 -3.15 12.46 -6.09
N ALA A 107 -4.37 11.94 -6.16
CA ALA A 107 -4.63 10.70 -6.88
C ALA A 107 -5.99 10.74 -7.57
N HIS A 108 -5.97 10.57 -8.89
CA HIS A 108 -7.14 10.53 -9.75
C HIS A 108 -7.04 9.31 -10.68
N ILE A 109 -7.91 8.33 -10.47
CA ILE A 109 -7.89 7.11 -11.26
C ILE A 109 -9.31 6.69 -11.67
N PRO A 110 -9.48 5.95 -12.77
CA PRO A 110 -10.78 5.43 -13.17
C PRO A 110 -11.38 4.48 -12.13
N VAL A 111 -12.71 4.44 -12.07
CA VAL A 111 -13.46 3.50 -11.22
C VAL A 111 -13.07 2.05 -11.50
N GLN A 112 -12.84 1.73 -12.78
CA GLN A 112 -12.41 0.39 -13.22
C GLN A 112 -11.03 0.49 -13.85
N LEU A 113 -10.14 -0.37 -13.41
CA LEU A 113 -8.80 -0.57 -13.95
C LEU A 113 -8.70 -1.97 -14.54
N LYS A 114 -7.87 -2.15 -15.55
CA LYS A 114 -7.49 -3.49 -16.06
C LYS A 114 -6.63 -4.24 -15.06
N SER A 115 -5.77 -3.52 -14.35
CA SER A 115 -4.98 -4.09 -13.27
C SER A 115 -5.87 -4.63 -12.17
N SER A 116 -5.55 -5.81 -11.65
CA SER A 116 -6.26 -6.40 -10.52
C SER A 116 -6.20 -5.47 -9.30
N GLU A 117 -7.32 -5.29 -8.61
CA GLU A 117 -7.38 -4.55 -7.35
C GLU A 117 -6.39 -5.10 -6.31
N ILE A 118 -6.22 -6.43 -6.27
CA ILE A 118 -5.27 -7.10 -5.37
C ILE A 118 -3.83 -6.69 -5.68
N ASP A 119 -3.47 -6.60 -6.96
CA ASP A 119 -2.12 -6.22 -7.38
C ASP A 119 -1.84 -4.76 -7.04
N LEU A 120 -2.80 -3.88 -7.32
CA LEU A 120 -2.68 -2.47 -6.98
C LEU A 120 -2.57 -2.27 -5.46
N CYS A 121 -3.39 -2.99 -4.68
CA CYS A 121 -3.31 -3.01 -3.23
C CYS A 121 -1.93 -3.45 -2.73
N CYS A 122 -1.39 -4.49 -3.33
CA CYS A 122 -0.07 -5.02 -2.98
C CYS A 122 1.03 -4.00 -3.29
N ILE A 123 0.98 -3.36 -4.47
CA ILE A 123 1.94 -2.31 -4.86
C ILE A 123 1.87 -1.14 -3.88
N LEU A 124 0.67 -0.56 -3.67
CA LEU A 124 0.48 0.61 -2.82
C LEU A 124 0.84 0.32 -1.36
N GLY A 125 0.43 -0.83 -0.84
CA GLY A 125 0.77 -1.28 0.51
C GLY A 125 2.27 -1.32 0.74
N ASN A 126 3.01 -1.99 -0.15
CA ASN A 126 4.46 -2.10 -0.05
C ASN A 126 5.18 -0.75 -0.24
N LEU A 127 4.70 0.13 -1.14
CA LEU A 127 5.25 1.47 -1.31
C LEU A 127 5.09 2.30 -0.04
N PHE A 128 3.89 2.31 0.56
CA PHE A 128 3.65 3.01 1.82
C PHE A 128 4.48 2.44 2.97
N ASP A 129 4.54 1.13 3.14
CA ASP A 129 5.28 0.51 4.24
C ASP A 129 6.77 0.85 4.16
N ASN A 130 7.34 0.84 2.96
CA ASN A 130 8.71 1.26 2.72
C ASN A 130 8.92 2.77 3.01
N ALA A 131 7.98 3.62 2.56
CA ALA A 131 8.03 5.05 2.76
C ALA A 131 7.90 5.43 4.25
N ILE A 132 6.95 4.83 4.97
CA ILE A 132 6.74 5.03 6.40
C ILE A 132 7.99 4.63 7.17
N GLU A 133 8.55 3.46 6.87
CA GLU A 133 9.75 2.98 7.57
C GLU A 133 10.97 3.87 7.32
N ALA A 134 11.16 4.35 6.09
CA ALA A 134 12.24 5.27 5.77
C ALA A 134 12.06 6.61 6.49
N SER A 135 10.84 7.15 6.51
CA SER A 135 10.49 8.41 7.17
C SER A 135 10.68 8.35 8.68
N MET A 136 10.40 7.19 9.32
CA MET A 136 10.61 7.01 10.77
C MET A 136 12.06 7.17 11.23
N LYS A 137 13.03 7.13 10.33
CA LYS A 137 14.45 7.38 10.61
C LYS A 137 14.79 8.86 10.66
N LEU A 138 13.86 9.73 10.28
CA LEU A 138 13.99 11.18 10.28
C LEU A 138 13.40 11.79 11.55
N PRO A 139 13.86 12.99 11.96
CA PRO A 139 13.14 13.84 12.89
C PRO A 139 11.73 14.12 12.40
N GLU A 140 10.77 14.29 13.31
CA GLU A 140 9.34 14.37 12.99
C GLU A 140 9.01 15.53 12.04
N ASP A 141 9.67 16.66 12.22
CA ASP A 141 9.53 17.86 11.39
C ASP A 141 10.01 17.70 9.94
N LYS A 142 10.68 16.59 9.63
CA LYS A 142 11.21 16.26 8.29
C LYS A 142 10.55 15.05 7.64
N ARG A 143 9.54 14.47 8.30
CA ARG A 143 8.84 13.30 7.80
C ARG A 143 7.78 13.70 6.79
N LEU A 144 8.01 13.43 5.53
CA LEU A 144 7.07 13.72 4.44
C LEU A 144 7.06 12.57 3.44
N ILE A 145 5.84 12.17 3.05
CA ILE A 145 5.59 11.24 1.93
C ILE A 145 4.76 11.98 0.90
N ARG A 146 5.14 11.91 -0.37
CA ARG A 146 4.37 12.43 -1.49
C ARG A 146 3.88 11.27 -2.34
N VAL A 147 2.59 11.29 -2.66
CA VAL A 147 1.93 10.30 -3.52
C VAL A 147 1.25 11.03 -4.66
N TYR A 148 1.52 10.62 -5.88
CA TYR A 148 0.82 11.09 -7.05
C TYR A 148 0.38 9.90 -7.90
N MET A 149 -0.89 9.90 -8.31
CA MET A 149 -1.46 8.87 -9.19
C MET A 149 -2.39 9.52 -10.20
N ASP A 150 -2.20 9.20 -11.48
CA ASP A 150 -3.04 9.72 -12.55
C ASP A 150 -2.94 8.84 -13.80
N MET A 151 -3.91 8.94 -14.69
CA MET A 151 -3.82 8.34 -16.01
C MET A 151 -2.92 9.16 -16.91
N LYS A 152 -1.95 8.51 -17.53
CA LYS A 152 -1.11 9.07 -18.60
C LYS A 152 -1.42 8.32 -19.89
N ASN A 153 -2.33 8.87 -20.67
CA ASN A 153 -2.95 8.19 -21.82
C ASN A 153 -3.62 6.87 -21.36
N THR A 154 -3.10 5.74 -21.81
CA THR A 154 -3.60 4.40 -21.51
C THR A 154 -2.83 3.69 -20.37
N GLN A 155 -2.03 4.43 -19.64
CA GLN A 155 -1.22 3.89 -18.54
C GLN A 155 -1.56 4.56 -17.21
N LEU A 156 -1.68 3.78 -16.16
CA LEU A 156 -1.74 4.28 -14.80
C LEU A 156 -0.32 4.64 -14.35
N TYR A 157 -0.09 5.93 -14.09
CA TYR A 157 1.15 6.43 -13.50
C TYR A 157 1.01 6.54 -11.99
N ILE A 158 1.97 5.98 -11.27
CA ILE A 158 2.06 6.03 -9.81
C ILE A 158 3.43 6.54 -9.45
N SER A 159 3.50 7.58 -8.62
CA SER A 159 4.74 8.13 -8.09
C SER A 159 4.68 8.22 -6.58
N PHE A 160 5.67 7.64 -5.92
CA PHE A 160 5.88 7.73 -4.48
C PHE A 160 7.25 8.32 -4.19
N THR A 161 7.26 9.41 -3.43
CA THR A 161 8.50 10.02 -2.94
C THR A 161 8.48 10.09 -1.42
N ASN A 162 9.50 9.57 -0.77
CA ASN A 162 9.72 9.75 0.66
C ASN A 162 11.09 10.36 0.93
N PHE A 163 11.18 11.15 2.02
CA PHE A 163 12.44 11.69 2.46
C PHE A 163 13.23 10.67 3.30
N THR A 164 14.55 10.73 3.23
CA THR A 164 15.45 9.78 3.87
C THR A 164 16.59 10.49 4.60
N ALA A 165 17.11 9.88 5.66
CA ALA A 165 18.26 10.41 6.40
C ALA A 165 19.62 10.10 5.73
N GLY A 166 19.61 9.27 4.70
CA GLY A 166 20.81 8.72 4.09
C GLY A 166 21.32 9.51 2.89
N LYS A 167 22.62 9.33 2.61
CA LYS A 167 23.19 9.65 1.31
C LYS A 167 22.54 8.77 0.24
N LYS A 168 22.62 9.22 -1.01
CA LYS A 168 22.18 8.51 -2.21
C LYS A 168 22.50 7.01 -2.11
N MET A 169 21.46 6.17 -2.21
CA MET A 169 21.64 4.72 -2.22
C MET A 169 22.35 4.30 -3.52
N GLN A 170 23.42 3.54 -3.40
CA GLN A 170 24.14 3.03 -4.58
C GLN A 170 23.40 1.80 -5.13
N LYS A 171 23.32 1.71 -6.46
CA LYS A 171 22.84 0.51 -7.16
C LYS A 171 23.98 -0.49 -7.21
N GLU A 172 23.82 -1.65 -6.61
CA GLU A 172 24.70 -2.81 -6.84
C GLU A 172 24.01 -3.75 -7.84
N GLY A 173 24.63 -3.98 -9.00
CA GLY A 173 24.11 -4.88 -10.03
C GLY A 173 22.77 -4.44 -10.64
N GLY A 174 22.45 -3.12 -10.63
CA GLY A 174 21.20 -2.59 -11.18
C GLY A 174 20.01 -2.62 -10.22
N LEU A 175 20.12 -3.26 -9.07
CA LEU A 175 19.07 -3.38 -8.06
C LEU A 175 19.40 -2.52 -6.84
N PHE A 176 18.37 -1.89 -6.26
CA PHE A 176 18.49 -1.27 -4.95
C PHE A 176 18.44 -2.37 -3.89
N ARG A 177 19.59 -2.63 -3.25
CA ARG A 177 19.64 -3.54 -2.11
C ARG A 177 19.01 -2.90 -0.88
N SER A 178 18.16 -3.68 -0.20
CA SER A 178 17.69 -3.30 1.13
C SER A 178 18.90 -3.18 2.07
N THR A 179 18.95 -2.09 2.83
CA THR A 179 19.96 -1.92 3.91
C THR A 179 19.66 -2.80 5.13
N LYS A 180 18.64 -3.64 5.06
CA LYS A 180 18.23 -4.56 6.13
C LYS A 180 18.93 -5.90 5.92
N GLY A 181 19.38 -6.51 7.04
CA GLY A 181 19.98 -7.83 7.05
C GLY A 181 19.05 -8.94 6.51
N GLU A 182 19.55 -10.17 6.49
CA GLU A 182 18.82 -11.34 6.00
C GLU A 182 17.39 -11.40 6.58
N GLY A 183 16.38 -11.48 5.69
CA GLY A 183 14.96 -11.53 6.02
C GLY A 183 14.14 -10.24 5.77
N HIS A 184 14.75 -9.15 5.29
CA HIS A 184 14.06 -7.90 5.00
C HIS A 184 14.42 -7.39 3.58
N GLY A 185 13.42 -6.95 2.82
CA GLY A 185 13.66 -6.39 1.47
C GLY A 185 12.74 -6.96 0.39
N PHE A 186 11.83 -7.84 0.76
CA PHE A 186 10.92 -8.51 -0.20
C PHE A 186 9.88 -7.56 -0.82
N GLY A 187 9.54 -6.45 -0.16
CA GLY A 187 8.55 -5.50 -0.66
C GLY A 187 8.91 -4.92 -2.03
N LEU A 188 10.16 -4.53 -2.25
CA LEU A 188 10.60 -3.99 -3.54
C LEU A 188 10.61 -5.07 -4.64
N VAL A 189 11.13 -6.26 -4.33
CA VAL A 189 11.15 -7.41 -5.26
C VAL A 189 9.74 -7.81 -5.67
N ARG A 190 8.80 -7.72 -4.73
CA ARG A 190 7.41 -8.04 -4.99
C ARG A 190 6.73 -7.03 -5.89
N ILE A 191 6.99 -5.74 -5.67
CA ILE A 191 6.53 -4.69 -6.57
C ILE A 191 7.07 -4.95 -7.97
N ASP A 192 8.38 -5.27 -8.10
CA ASP A 192 9.01 -5.55 -9.39
C ASP A 192 8.34 -6.72 -10.11
N ALA A 193 8.11 -7.83 -9.41
CA ALA A 193 7.46 -9.01 -9.98
C ALA A 193 6.00 -8.75 -10.43
N ILE A 194 5.26 -7.92 -9.68
CA ILE A 194 3.89 -7.56 -10.06
C ILE A 194 3.91 -6.65 -11.28
N VAL A 195 4.76 -5.62 -11.30
CA VAL A 195 4.88 -4.67 -12.41
C VAL A 195 5.32 -5.40 -13.68
N GLU A 196 6.30 -6.29 -13.61
CA GLU A 196 6.74 -7.12 -14.74
C GLU A 196 5.61 -8.00 -15.27
N ARG A 197 4.87 -8.67 -14.39
CA ARG A 197 3.72 -9.51 -14.78
C ARG A 197 2.59 -8.74 -15.45
N LEU A 198 2.45 -7.46 -15.12
CA LEU A 198 1.46 -6.55 -15.72
C LEU A 198 2.00 -5.81 -16.95
N ASP A 199 3.14 -6.23 -17.50
CA ASP A 199 3.83 -5.57 -18.62
C ASP A 199 4.07 -4.07 -18.36
N GLY A 200 4.26 -3.71 -17.09
CA GLY A 200 4.49 -2.35 -16.64
C GLY A 200 5.97 -1.97 -16.64
N TYR A 201 6.21 -0.71 -16.32
CA TYR A 201 7.56 -0.18 -16.15
C TYR A 201 7.72 0.40 -14.75
N ILE A 202 8.87 0.15 -14.13
CA ILE A 202 9.23 0.71 -12.82
C ILE A 202 10.59 1.38 -12.86
N SER A 203 10.67 2.57 -12.31
CA SER A 203 11.91 3.32 -12.11
C SER A 203 12.04 3.72 -10.66
N ARG A 204 13.27 3.68 -10.16
CA ARG A 204 13.60 4.18 -8.82
C ARG A 204 14.78 5.13 -8.91
N ASN A 205 14.61 6.27 -8.30
CA ASN A 205 15.65 7.28 -8.19
C ASN A 205 15.95 7.56 -6.72
N SER A 206 17.23 7.55 -6.37
CA SER A 206 17.69 7.91 -5.04
C SER A 206 18.56 9.15 -5.16
N GLU A 207 18.16 10.21 -4.50
CA GLU A 207 18.90 11.45 -4.37
C GLU A 207 19.31 11.65 -2.92
N ASP A 208 20.18 12.65 -2.65
CA ASP A 208 20.52 12.99 -1.28
C ASP A 208 19.28 13.50 -0.55
N GLY A 209 18.83 12.72 0.44
CA GLY A 209 17.66 13.04 1.26
C GLY A 209 16.30 12.62 0.69
N ALA A 210 16.21 12.01 -0.50
CA ALA A 210 14.95 11.56 -1.08
C ALA A 210 15.08 10.23 -1.84
N PHE A 211 13.97 9.47 -1.85
CA PHE A 211 13.84 8.27 -2.64
C PHE A 211 12.48 8.29 -3.36
N THR A 212 12.53 8.18 -4.68
CA THR A 212 11.33 8.19 -5.53
C THR A 212 11.19 6.86 -6.26
N THR A 213 9.98 6.29 -6.23
CA THR A 213 9.59 5.17 -7.07
C THR A 213 8.50 5.61 -8.01
N GLU A 214 8.68 5.36 -9.29
CA GLU A 214 7.72 5.65 -10.36
C GLU A 214 7.34 4.36 -11.06
N ILE A 215 6.03 4.17 -11.28
CA ILE A 215 5.47 2.97 -11.92
C ILE A 215 4.51 3.41 -13.02
N LEU A 216 4.57 2.72 -14.14
CA LEU A 216 3.61 2.81 -15.25
C LEU A 216 2.99 1.43 -15.46
N LEU A 217 1.66 1.34 -15.39
CA LEU A 217 0.90 0.11 -15.59
C LEU A 217 -0.04 0.28 -16.79
N PRO A 218 0.10 -0.52 -17.86
CA PRO A 218 -0.83 -0.50 -18.99
C PRO A 218 -2.27 -0.81 -18.54
N GLN A 219 -3.23 -0.06 -19.08
CA GLN A 219 -4.66 -0.20 -18.79
C GLN A 219 -5.50 -0.55 -20.04
N GLU A 220 -4.83 -0.96 -21.13
CA GLU A 220 -5.45 -1.46 -22.37
C GLU A 220 -5.14 -2.93 -22.60
#